data_6d3df1c8e2460847c9028abf66da7d60
#
_entry.id   6d3df1c8e2460847c9028abf66da7d60
#
_cell.length_a   1.000
_cell.length_b   1.000
_cell.length_c   1.000
_cell.angle_alpha   90.00
_cell.angle_beta   90.00
_cell.angle_gamma   90.00
#
_symmetry.space_group_name_H-M   'P 1'
#
loop_
_entity.id
_entity.type
_entity.pdbx_description
1 polymer ?
#
loop_
_entity_poly.entity_id
_entity_poly.type
_entity_poly.pdbx_seq_one_letter_code
_entity_poly.pdbx_strand_id
1 'polypeptide(L)'
;MPRITDKYLREAEPAETKTVLSVRLETNLSVQIKRAKTGITRSFVFRSVLLNGKTYTEYLGSVFDLDIATARKLAEERRELLKRG
;
A
#
# COMPACT_ATOMS: atom_id res chain seq x y z
N MET A 1 16.52 -4.60 -12.00
CA MET A 1 15.30 -5.01 -11.32
C MET A 1 14.07 -4.50 -12.06
N PRO A 2 13.06 -5.33 -12.23
CA PRO A 2 11.83 -4.84 -12.85
C PRO A 2 11.17 -3.79 -11.96
N ARG A 3 10.72 -2.74 -12.58
CA ARG A 3 10.02 -1.67 -11.88
C ARG A 3 8.57 -2.11 -11.63
N ILE A 4 8.07 -1.88 -10.42
CA ILE A 4 6.68 -2.16 -10.10
C ILE A 4 5.80 -1.15 -10.83
N THR A 5 4.83 -1.65 -11.61
CA THR A 5 3.94 -0.82 -12.42
C THR A 5 2.50 -0.95 -11.93
N ASP A 6 1.64 -0.01 -12.35
CA ASP A 6 0.22 -0.07 -12.04
C ASP A 6 -0.41 -1.36 -12.59
N LYS A 7 0.02 -1.78 -13.77
CA LYS A 7 -0.45 -3.03 -14.37
C LYS A 7 -0.13 -4.22 -13.47
N TYR A 8 1.11 -4.28 -12.96
CA TYR A 8 1.52 -5.35 -12.06
C TYR A 8 0.62 -5.40 -10.83
N LEU A 9 0.35 -4.24 -10.22
CA LEU A 9 -0.47 -4.17 -9.02
C LEU A 9 -1.91 -4.60 -9.26
N ARG A 10 -2.45 -4.31 -10.44
CA ARG A 10 -3.82 -4.71 -10.78
C ARG A 10 -3.94 -6.19 -11.05
N GLU A 11 -2.86 -6.85 -11.44
CA GLU A 11 -2.86 -8.27 -11.78
C GLU A 11 -2.27 -9.17 -10.70
N ALA A 12 -1.52 -8.61 -9.75
CA ALA A 12 -0.86 -9.40 -8.71
C ALA A 12 -1.86 -10.14 -7.81
N GLU A 13 -1.51 -11.37 -7.44
CA GLU A 13 -2.33 -12.21 -6.58
C GLU A 13 -1.47 -12.90 -5.52
N PRO A 14 -2.00 -13.16 -4.31
CA PRO A 14 -1.28 -13.93 -3.32
C PRO A 14 -1.04 -15.36 -3.82
N ALA A 15 0.02 -16.00 -3.32
CA ALA A 15 0.25 -17.41 -3.62
C ALA A 15 -0.94 -18.24 -3.15
N GLU A 16 -1.14 -19.43 -3.77
CA GLU A 16 -2.29 -20.29 -3.46
C GLU A 16 -2.40 -20.65 -1.98
N THR A 17 -1.25 -20.78 -1.31
CA THR A 17 -1.20 -21.13 0.11
C THR A 17 -1.32 -19.93 1.05
N LYS A 18 -1.41 -18.72 0.50
CA LYS A 18 -1.47 -17.49 1.29
C LYS A 18 -2.69 -16.66 0.92
N THR A 19 -3.17 -15.89 1.89
CA THR A 19 -4.32 -15.00 1.69
C THR A 19 -3.93 -13.56 1.52
N VAL A 20 -2.67 -13.20 1.82
CA VAL A 20 -2.20 -11.82 1.77
C VAL A 20 -0.84 -11.75 1.07
N LEU A 21 -0.68 -10.77 0.19
CA LEU A 21 0.59 -10.42 -0.42
C LEU A 21 0.82 -8.94 -0.20
N SER A 22 2.00 -8.58 0.34
CA SER A 22 2.39 -7.18 0.51
C SER A 22 3.48 -6.85 -0.50
N VAL A 23 3.28 -5.77 -1.25
CA VAL A 23 4.27 -5.29 -2.23
C VAL A 23 4.75 -3.92 -1.77
N ARG A 24 6.03 -3.83 -1.41
CA ARG A 24 6.61 -2.58 -0.93
C ARG A 24 6.99 -1.69 -2.12
N LEU A 25 6.49 -0.45 -2.12
CA LEU A 25 6.80 0.53 -3.15
C LEU A 25 7.89 1.50 -2.71
N GLU A 26 7.82 1.96 -1.46
CA GLU A 26 8.84 2.80 -0.85
C GLU A 26 8.74 2.68 0.67
N THR A 27 9.56 3.42 1.41
CA THR A 27 9.72 3.24 2.86
C THR A 27 8.43 3.12 3.65
N ASN A 28 7.45 3.96 3.38
CA ASN A 28 6.19 3.97 4.12
C ASN A 28 4.99 3.56 3.27
N LEU A 29 5.21 3.21 2.01
CA LEU A 29 4.13 2.94 1.07
C LEU A 29 4.22 1.51 0.54
N SER A 30 3.12 0.80 0.68
CA SER A 30 3.01 -0.56 0.15
C SER A 30 1.62 -0.79 -0.42
N VAL A 31 1.47 -1.89 -1.15
CA VAL A 31 0.18 -2.35 -1.63
C VAL A 31 -0.14 -3.65 -0.91
N GLN A 32 -1.31 -3.72 -0.32
CA GLN A 32 -1.78 -4.93 0.34
C GLN A 32 -2.80 -5.61 -0.57
N ILE A 33 -2.52 -6.85 -0.93
CA ILE A 33 -3.37 -7.65 -1.80
C ILE A 33 -3.91 -8.78 -0.96
N LYS A 34 -5.22 -8.79 -0.74
CA LYS A 34 -5.88 -9.80 0.10
C LYS A 34 -6.86 -10.63 -0.71
N ARG A 35 -6.84 -11.94 -0.47
CA ARG A 35 -7.80 -12.85 -1.06
C ARG A 35 -8.93 -13.09 -0.06
N ALA A 36 -10.16 -12.85 -0.50
CA ALA A 36 -11.36 -13.08 0.30
C ALA A 36 -12.32 -13.99 -0.47
N LYS A 37 -13.38 -14.44 0.17
CA LYS A 37 -14.39 -15.29 -0.48
C LYS A 37 -15.04 -14.61 -1.68
N THR A 38 -15.15 -13.29 -1.63
CA THR A 38 -15.79 -12.49 -2.68
C THR A 38 -14.84 -12.03 -3.78
N GLY A 39 -13.53 -12.31 -3.63
CA GLY A 39 -12.54 -11.91 -4.61
C GLY A 39 -11.27 -11.39 -3.99
N ILE A 40 -10.47 -10.70 -4.79
CA ILE A 40 -9.18 -10.16 -4.36
C ILE A 40 -9.26 -8.65 -4.23
N THR A 41 -8.84 -8.13 -3.07
CA THR A 41 -8.80 -6.71 -2.78
C THR A 41 -7.35 -6.21 -2.89
N ARG A 42 -7.15 -5.11 -3.59
CA ARG A 42 -5.82 -4.50 -3.79
C ARG A 42 -5.88 -3.04 -3.37
N SER A 43 -5.13 -2.68 -2.32
CA SER A 43 -5.19 -1.33 -1.77
C SER A 43 -3.81 -0.78 -1.47
N PHE A 44 -3.64 0.55 -1.67
CA PHE A 44 -2.44 1.24 -1.22
C PHE A 44 -2.53 1.46 0.28
N VAL A 45 -1.45 1.18 0.99
CA VAL A 45 -1.39 1.32 2.46
C VAL A 45 -0.18 2.16 2.83
N PHE A 46 -0.42 3.19 3.65
CA PHE A 46 0.64 3.98 4.26
C PHE A 46 0.83 3.49 5.70
N ARG A 47 2.09 3.19 6.07
CA ARG A 47 2.41 2.72 7.42
C ARG A 47 3.64 3.44 7.93
N SER A 48 3.57 3.94 9.17
CA SER A 48 4.67 4.64 9.81
C SER A 48 4.69 4.35 11.29
N VAL A 49 5.88 4.38 11.90
CA VAL A 49 6.03 4.27 13.34
C VAL A 49 6.04 5.67 13.92
N LEU A 50 5.11 5.93 14.85
CA LEU A 50 5.00 7.22 15.51
C LEU A 50 6.06 7.39 16.61
N LEU A 51 6.23 8.63 17.07
CA LEU A 51 7.20 8.94 18.13
C LEU A 51 6.96 8.16 19.42
N ASN A 52 5.71 7.81 19.70
CA ASN A 52 5.36 7.04 20.89
C ASN A 52 5.54 5.52 20.71
N GLY A 53 6.12 5.09 19.57
CA GLY A 53 6.36 3.68 19.30
C GLY A 53 5.19 2.93 18.68
N LYS A 54 4.04 3.56 18.55
CA LYS A 54 2.87 2.93 17.96
C LYS A 54 2.94 3.00 16.44
N THR A 55 2.38 2.00 15.75
CA THR A 55 2.33 1.97 14.30
C THR A 55 1.06 2.65 13.81
N TYR A 56 1.24 3.61 12.90
CA TYR A 56 0.13 4.27 12.21
C TYR A 56 -0.06 3.59 10.85
N THR A 57 -1.29 3.18 10.54
CA THR A 57 -1.61 2.54 9.27
C THR A 57 -2.85 3.20 8.68
N GLU A 58 -2.77 3.61 7.41
CA GLU A 58 -3.89 4.23 6.72
C GLU A 58 -4.04 3.62 5.33
N TYR A 59 -5.26 3.26 4.97
CA TYR A 59 -5.57 2.81 3.61
C TYR A 59 -5.83 4.03 2.75
N LEU A 60 -5.01 4.21 1.72
CA LEU A 60 -5.10 5.37 0.84
C LEU A 60 -6.16 5.20 -0.24
N GLY A 61 -6.38 3.98 -0.69
CA GLY A 61 -7.38 3.69 -1.70
C GLY A 61 -7.04 2.45 -2.52
N SER A 62 -7.95 2.08 -3.41
CA SER A 62 -7.79 0.93 -4.30
C SER A 62 -6.80 1.22 -5.43
N VAL A 63 -6.08 0.19 -5.88
CA VAL A 63 -5.18 0.32 -7.04
C VAL A 63 -5.96 0.61 -8.33
N PHE A 64 -7.28 0.41 -8.33
CA PHE A 64 -8.13 0.74 -9.48
C PHE A 64 -8.57 2.19 -9.48
N ASP A 65 -8.58 2.84 -8.32
CA ASP A 65 -8.96 4.25 -8.16
C ASP A 65 -7.76 5.19 -8.20
N LEU A 66 -6.60 4.70 -7.76
CA LEU A 66 -5.37 5.49 -7.66
C LEU A 66 -4.26 4.81 -8.44
N ASP A 67 -3.36 5.60 -9.01
CA ASP A 67 -2.14 5.06 -9.59
C ASP A 67 -0.97 5.21 -8.58
N ILE A 68 0.18 4.64 -8.91
CA ILE A 68 1.36 4.69 -8.05
C ILE A 68 1.79 6.13 -7.80
N ALA A 69 1.76 6.98 -8.83
CA ALA A 69 2.18 8.36 -8.71
C ALA A 69 1.31 9.12 -7.70
N THR A 70 -0.02 8.94 -7.76
CA THR A 70 -0.95 9.56 -6.84
C THR A 70 -0.75 9.01 -5.42
N ALA A 71 -0.55 7.70 -5.28
CA ALA A 71 -0.33 7.08 -3.97
C ALA A 71 0.95 7.61 -3.33
N ARG A 72 2.02 7.80 -4.10
CA ARG A 72 3.27 8.38 -3.60
C ARG A 72 3.08 9.79 -3.09
N LYS A 73 2.29 10.58 -3.81
CA LYS A 73 1.98 11.94 -3.43
C LYS A 73 1.21 11.97 -2.11
N LEU A 74 0.22 11.11 -1.96
CA LEU A 74 -0.54 11.00 -0.71
C LEU A 74 0.34 10.55 0.45
N ALA A 75 1.23 9.59 0.21
CA ALA A 75 2.16 9.12 1.23
C ALA A 75 3.09 10.24 1.69
N GLU A 76 3.56 11.07 0.75
CA GLU A 76 4.41 12.21 1.06
C GLU A 76 3.67 13.23 1.93
N GLU A 77 2.42 13.52 1.60
CA GLU A 77 1.58 14.41 2.41
C GLU A 77 1.40 13.88 3.83
N ARG A 78 1.19 12.58 3.99
CA ARG A 78 1.03 11.95 5.30
C ARG A 78 2.32 12.02 6.10
N ARG A 79 3.48 11.81 5.47
CA ARG A 79 4.77 11.94 6.14
C ARG A 79 4.99 13.36 6.67
N GLU A 80 4.61 14.35 5.88
CA GLU A 80 4.70 15.76 6.30
C GLU A 80 3.83 16.03 7.53
N LEU A 81 2.59 15.54 7.52
CA LEU A 81 1.67 15.71 8.65
C LEU A 81 2.19 15.04 9.91
N LEU A 82 2.78 13.86 9.81
CA LEU A 82 3.30 13.14 10.96
C LEU A 82 4.55 13.79 11.53
N LYS A 83 5.36 14.47 10.71
CA LYS A 83 6.53 15.22 11.18
C LYS A 83 6.15 16.42 12.03
N ARG A 84 5.01 17.02 11.73
CA ARG A 84 4.54 18.21 12.48
C ARG A 84 3.95 17.85 13.84
N GLY A 85 3.77 16.59 14.07
CA GLY A 85 3.22 16.07 15.30
C GLY A 85 1.78 15.69 15.20
#